data_11597d1e610b6aeffeedb5db23e8f5db
#
_entry.id   11597d1e610b6aeffeedb5db23e8f5db
#
_cell.length_a   1.000
_cell.length_b   1.000
_cell.length_c   1.000
_cell.angle_alpha   90.00
_cell.angle_beta   90.00
_cell.angle_gamma   90.00
#
_symmetry.space_group_name_H-M   'P 1'
#
loop_
_entity.id
_entity.type
_entity.pdbx_description
1 polymer ?
#
loop_
_entity_poly.entity_id
_entity_poly.type
_entity_poly.pdbx_seq_one_letter_code
_entity_poly.pdbx_strand_id
1 'polypeptide(L)'
;MSAFDSPSQLYKNPQKTINMDQKTIYYVTEISGEYEDYRSIPIMAFSTKEAAEEFAQYKRDLESARQRINKKVYRLIDKEKKKNENSDLFYQHYDEILDKIYDQLVVNGTIDTNKYKREFIEHYYSYDDYEYAVYDIPFQG
;
A
#
# COMPACT_ATOMS: atom_id res chain seq x y z
N MET A 1 -9.33 2.47 18.46
CA MET A 1 -10.24 1.42 17.98
C MET A 1 -9.42 0.21 17.57
N SER A 2 -9.72 -0.93 18.12
CA SER A 2 -9.09 -2.15 17.62
C SER A 2 -9.77 -2.56 16.33
N ALA A 3 -9.05 -2.52 15.25
CA ALA A 3 -9.56 -2.92 13.95
C ALA A 3 -9.49 -4.43 13.74
N PHE A 4 -8.98 -5.16 14.72
CA PHE A 4 -8.70 -6.57 14.55
C PHE A 4 -9.46 -7.40 15.55
N ASP A 5 -10.27 -8.31 15.03
CA ASP A 5 -10.64 -9.49 15.79
C ASP A 5 -9.80 -10.64 15.25
N SER A 6 -9.03 -11.23 16.12
CA SER A 6 -8.23 -12.39 15.76
C SER A 6 -9.15 -13.52 15.31
N PRO A 7 -8.85 -14.23 14.22
CA PRO A 7 -9.63 -15.41 13.83
C PRO A 7 -9.76 -16.43 14.96
N SER A 8 -8.79 -16.52 15.85
CA SER A 8 -8.85 -17.39 17.01
C SER A 8 -9.98 -17.06 17.97
N GLN A 9 -10.43 -15.82 18.02
CA GLN A 9 -11.59 -15.45 18.83
C GLN A 9 -12.90 -16.03 18.29
N LEU A 10 -12.98 -16.21 16.99
CA LEU A 10 -14.14 -16.82 16.35
C LEU A 10 -14.27 -18.29 16.67
N TYR A 11 -13.17 -18.95 17.00
CA TYR A 11 -13.15 -20.38 17.32
C TYR A 11 -13.36 -20.69 18.80
N LYS A 12 -13.33 -19.68 19.67
CA LYS A 12 -13.41 -19.90 21.12
C LYS A 12 -14.76 -20.41 21.60
N ASN A 13 -15.83 -20.22 20.83
CA ASN A 13 -17.16 -20.60 21.22
C ASN A 13 -17.88 -21.32 20.07
N PRO A 14 -17.41 -22.50 19.68
CA PRO A 14 -18.04 -23.23 18.56
C PRO A 14 -19.49 -23.58 18.80
N GLN A 15 -19.89 -23.71 20.05
CA GLN A 15 -21.27 -24.07 20.41
C GLN A 15 -22.27 -22.94 20.12
N LYS A 16 -21.83 -21.69 20.09
CA LYS A 16 -22.70 -20.57 19.75
C LYS A 16 -23.11 -20.58 18.29
N THR A 17 -22.38 -21.29 17.47
CA THR A 17 -22.69 -21.42 16.03
C THR A 17 -23.76 -22.47 15.75
N ILE A 18 -24.13 -23.26 16.74
CA ILE A 18 -25.20 -24.24 16.63
C ILE A 18 -26.55 -23.57 16.31
N ASN A 19 -26.70 -22.32 16.68
CA ASN A 19 -27.90 -21.54 16.37
C ASN A 19 -27.93 -21.04 14.92
N MET A 20 -27.04 -21.52 14.10
CA MET A 20 -26.96 -21.28 12.66
C MET A 20 -26.70 -19.84 12.24
N ASP A 21 -26.30 -18.99 13.18
CA ASP A 21 -25.85 -17.66 12.83
C ASP A 21 -24.49 -17.75 12.13
N GLN A 22 -24.52 -17.59 10.82
CA GLN A 22 -23.29 -17.50 10.06
C GLN A 22 -22.56 -16.24 10.44
N LYS A 23 -21.34 -16.42 10.88
CA LYS A 23 -20.43 -15.29 11.05
C LYS A 23 -19.69 -15.07 9.74
N THR A 24 -19.40 -13.83 9.48
CA THR A 24 -18.69 -13.44 8.28
C THR A 24 -17.37 -12.81 8.69
N ILE A 25 -16.32 -13.22 8.02
CA ILE A 25 -15.01 -12.58 8.11
C ILE A 25 -14.86 -11.69 6.89
N TYR A 26 -14.46 -10.46 7.13
CA TYR A 26 -14.16 -9.49 6.07
C TYR A 26 -12.66 -9.35 5.94
N TYR A 27 -12.14 -9.44 4.73
CA TYR A 27 -10.72 -9.31 4.52
C TYR A 27 -10.43 -8.30 3.42
N VAL A 28 -9.31 -7.63 3.58
CA VAL A 28 -8.82 -6.66 2.60
C VAL A 28 -7.75 -7.33 1.76
N THR A 29 -7.89 -7.21 0.46
CA THR A 29 -6.97 -7.76 -0.51
C THR A 29 -6.24 -6.63 -1.22
N GLU A 30 -4.94 -6.75 -1.32
CA GLU A 30 -4.08 -5.89 -2.12
C GLU A 30 -3.94 -6.50 -3.51
N ILE A 31 -4.30 -5.72 -4.51
CA ILE A 31 -4.31 -6.14 -5.90
C ILE A 31 -3.32 -5.29 -6.67
N SER A 32 -2.42 -5.93 -7.39
CA SER A 32 -1.41 -5.24 -8.20
C SER A 32 -1.06 -6.04 -9.45
N GLY A 33 -0.46 -5.36 -10.41
CA GLY A 33 0.04 -5.97 -11.64
C GLY A 33 -1.02 -6.19 -12.70
N GLU A 34 -0.55 -6.58 -13.88
CA GLU A 34 -1.39 -6.89 -15.05
C GLU A 34 -0.93 -8.21 -15.64
N TYR A 35 -1.85 -8.95 -16.24
CA TYR A 35 -1.56 -10.23 -16.93
C TYR A 35 -0.82 -11.22 -16.03
N GLU A 36 0.39 -11.62 -16.43
CA GLU A 36 1.19 -12.62 -15.70
C GLU A 36 1.70 -12.13 -14.36
N ASP A 37 1.81 -10.82 -14.20
CA ASP A 37 2.26 -10.19 -12.96
C ASP A 37 1.12 -9.85 -12.02
N TYR A 38 -0.10 -10.21 -12.38
CA TYR A 38 -1.27 -9.95 -11.54
C TYR A 38 -1.15 -10.69 -10.21
N ARG A 39 -1.36 -9.95 -9.13
CA ARG A 39 -1.34 -10.47 -7.77
C ARG A 39 -2.56 -9.98 -7.00
N SER A 40 -3.15 -10.87 -6.26
CA SER A 40 -4.26 -10.57 -5.37
C SER A 40 -3.98 -11.26 -4.04
N ILE A 41 -3.56 -10.50 -3.05
CA ILE A 41 -3.06 -11.03 -1.78
C ILE A 41 -3.91 -10.50 -0.63
N PRO A 42 -4.56 -11.38 0.15
CA PRO A 42 -5.20 -10.94 1.38
C PRO A 42 -4.15 -10.43 2.37
N ILE A 43 -4.36 -9.22 2.88
CA ILE A 43 -3.39 -8.58 3.78
C ILE A 43 -3.90 -8.41 5.20
N MET A 44 -5.21 -8.38 5.40
CA MET A 44 -5.78 -8.16 6.72
C MET A 44 -7.20 -8.69 6.80
N ALA A 45 -7.58 -9.24 7.96
CA ALA A 45 -8.92 -9.74 8.22
C ALA A 45 -9.57 -9.02 9.39
N PHE A 46 -10.87 -8.86 9.32
CA PHE A 46 -11.67 -8.13 10.30
C PHE A 46 -12.98 -8.86 10.57
N SER A 47 -13.54 -8.67 11.76
CA SER A 47 -14.84 -9.22 12.10
C SER A 47 -16.02 -8.39 11.60
N THR A 48 -15.78 -7.11 11.28
CA THR A 48 -16.82 -6.20 10.80
C THR A 48 -16.46 -5.62 9.44
N LYS A 49 -17.51 -5.39 8.65
CA LYS A 49 -17.35 -4.77 7.34
C LYS A 49 -16.81 -3.35 7.46
N GLU A 50 -17.30 -2.61 8.45
CA GLU A 50 -16.88 -1.23 8.69
C GLU A 50 -15.38 -1.12 8.95
N ALA A 51 -14.84 -2.02 9.79
CA ALA A 51 -13.41 -2.02 10.08
C ALA A 51 -12.58 -2.36 8.85
N ALA A 52 -13.03 -3.31 8.04
CA ALA A 52 -12.36 -3.66 6.79
C ALA A 52 -12.37 -2.49 5.79
N GLU A 53 -13.51 -1.82 5.64
CA GLU A 53 -13.62 -0.67 4.74
C GLU A 53 -12.76 0.51 5.20
N GLU A 54 -12.68 0.77 6.50
CA GLU A 54 -11.80 1.81 7.05
C GLU A 54 -10.33 1.51 6.72
N PHE A 55 -9.93 0.26 6.91
CA PHE A 55 -8.55 -0.14 6.60
C PHE A 55 -8.27 -0.04 5.10
N ALA A 56 -9.18 -0.50 4.27
CA ALA A 56 -9.03 -0.40 2.82
C ALA A 56 -8.93 1.06 2.38
N GLN A 57 -9.74 1.94 2.95
CA GLN A 57 -9.70 3.37 2.63
C GLN A 57 -8.38 4.01 3.08
N TYR A 58 -7.89 3.65 4.25
CA TYR A 58 -6.57 4.09 4.71
C TYR A 58 -5.48 3.70 3.71
N LYS A 59 -5.51 2.45 3.23
CA LYS A 59 -4.56 1.97 2.24
C LYS A 59 -4.70 2.69 0.89
N ARG A 60 -5.93 2.95 0.45
CA ARG A 60 -6.17 3.69 -0.79
C ARG A 60 -5.64 5.11 -0.70
N ASP A 61 -5.80 5.76 0.44
CA ASP A 61 -5.30 7.12 0.66
C ASP A 61 -3.78 7.15 0.64
N LEU A 62 -3.12 6.17 1.25
CA LEU A 62 -1.67 6.02 1.18
C LEU A 62 -1.20 5.84 -0.26
N GLU A 63 -1.88 5.00 -1.04
CA GLU A 63 -1.53 4.74 -2.44
C GLU A 63 -1.70 5.98 -3.30
N SER A 64 -2.78 6.73 -3.10
CA SER A 64 -2.99 7.99 -3.80
C SER A 64 -1.89 9.00 -3.50
N ALA A 65 -1.45 9.09 -2.24
CA ALA A 65 -0.34 9.94 -1.85
C ALA A 65 0.97 9.48 -2.49
N ARG A 66 1.22 8.18 -2.51
CA ARG A 66 2.40 7.60 -3.15
C ARG A 66 2.45 7.97 -4.63
N GLN A 67 1.34 7.83 -5.33
CA GLN A 67 1.26 8.17 -6.75
C GLN A 67 1.54 9.66 -7.01
N ARG A 68 1.01 10.54 -6.16
CA ARG A 68 1.28 11.99 -6.29
C ARG A 68 2.76 12.31 -6.08
N ILE A 69 3.36 11.71 -5.07
CA ILE A 69 4.79 11.89 -4.77
C ILE A 69 5.62 11.36 -5.94
N ASN A 70 5.28 10.19 -6.44
CA ASN A 70 5.98 9.56 -7.56
C ASN A 70 5.98 10.44 -8.81
N LYS A 71 4.87 11.08 -9.13
CA LYS A 71 4.80 12.00 -10.27
C LYS A 71 5.78 13.16 -10.14
N LYS A 72 5.94 13.69 -8.93
CA LYS A 72 6.91 14.75 -8.66
C LYS A 72 8.34 14.24 -8.77
N VAL A 73 8.60 13.06 -8.24
CA VAL A 73 9.92 12.42 -8.33
C VAL A 73 10.29 12.19 -9.79
N TYR A 74 9.38 11.71 -10.62
CA TYR A 74 9.61 11.51 -12.04
C TYR A 74 10.04 12.80 -12.74
N ARG A 75 9.33 13.87 -12.49
CA ARG A 75 9.67 15.17 -13.10
C ARG A 75 11.06 15.62 -12.70
N LEU A 76 11.44 15.42 -11.44
CA LEU A 76 12.76 15.81 -10.94
C LEU A 76 13.86 14.92 -11.50
N ILE A 77 13.60 13.62 -11.63
CA ILE A 77 14.53 12.68 -12.29
C ILE A 77 14.73 13.07 -13.74
N ASP A 78 13.66 13.34 -14.48
CA ASP A 78 13.73 13.77 -15.88
C ASP A 78 14.55 15.05 -16.03
N LYS A 79 14.37 16.00 -15.13
CA LYS A 79 15.16 17.23 -15.10
C LYS A 79 16.64 16.93 -14.94
N GLU A 80 16.99 16.08 -13.99
CA GLU A 80 18.39 15.71 -13.77
C GLU A 80 18.98 14.95 -14.94
N LYS A 81 18.18 14.07 -15.55
CA LYS A 81 18.60 13.33 -16.74
C LYS A 81 18.89 14.25 -17.91
N LYS A 82 18.08 15.28 -18.11
CA LYS A 82 18.28 16.25 -19.20
C LYS A 82 19.49 17.16 -18.99
N LYS A 83 19.89 17.39 -17.73
CA LYS A 83 21.10 18.16 -17.42
C LYS A 83 22.38 17.39 -17.72
N ASN A 84 22.32 16.08 -17.76
CA ASN A 84 23.48 15.23 -18.03
C ASN A 84 23.50 14.85 -19.50
N GLU A 85 24.47 15.37 -20.24
CA GLU A 85 24.66 15.03 -21.64
C GLU A 85 25.08 13.57 -21.83
N ASN A 86 25.65 12.97 -20.79
CA ASN A 86 26.08 11.58 -20.78
C ASN A 86 25.14 10.76 -19.88
N SER A 87 24.35 9.88 -20.50
CA SER A 87 23.43 9.02 -19.79
C SER A 87 24.13 8.05 -18.83
N ASP A 88 25.38 7.66 -19.12
CA ASP A 88 26.13 6.75 -18.24
C ASP A 88 26.44 7.41 -16.91
N LEU A 89 26.79 8.70 -16.93
CA LEU A 89 27.02 9.46 -15.70
C LEU A 89 25.75 9.58 -14.86
N PHE A 90 24.60 9.77 -15.51
CA PHE A 90 23.33 9.81 -14.82
C PHE A 90 23.08 8.49 -14.07
N TYR A 91 23.27 7.37 -14.72
CA TYR A 91 23.03 6.06 -14.09
C TYR A 91 24.07 5.71 -13.02
N GLN A 92 25.31 6.15 -13.17
CA GLN A 92 26.34 5.97 -12.16
C GLN A 92 26.04 6.70 -10.86
N HIS A 93 25.41 7.86 -10.95
CA HIS A 93 25.08 8.71 -9.78
C HIS A 93 23.59 8.63 -9.43
N TYR A 94 22.90 7.63 -9.92
CA TYR A 94 21.45 7.52 -9.79
C TYR A 94 20.99 7.54 -8.31
N ASP A 95 21.64 6.76 -7.45
CA ASP A 95 21.29 6.70 -6.03
C ASP A 95 21.52 8.04 -5.33
N GLU A 96 22.59 8.74 -5.67
CA GLU A 96 22.88 10.06 -5.14
C GLU A 96 21.82 11.08 -5.58
N ILE A 97 21.38 10.97 -6.83
CA ILE A 97 20.33 11.83 -7.38
C ILE A 97 19.00 11.58 -6.66
N LEU A 98 18.66 10.33 -6.44
CA LEU A 98 17.46 9.98 -5.67
C LEU A 98 17.52 10.51 -4.24
N ASP A 99 18.66 10.40 -3.58
CA ASP A 99 18.86 10.95 -2.24
C ASP A 99 18.63 12.46 -2.20
N LYS A 100 19.18 13.17 -3.16
CA LYS A 100 18.98 14.60 -3.30
C LYS A 100 17.53 14.96 -3.49
N ILE A 101 16.85 14.26 -4.37
CA ILE A 101 15.44 14.49 -4.67
C ILE A 101 14.59 14.23 -3.42
N TYR A 102 14.86 13.12 -2.72
CA TYR A 102 14.18 12.80 -1.49
C TYR A 102 14.36 13.90 -0.45
N ASP A 103 15.59 14.30 -0.19
CA ASP A 103 15.89 15.34 0.79
C ASP A 103 15.20 16.66 0.44
N GLN A 104 15.19 17.01 -0.83
CA GLN A 104 14.52 18.23 -1.31
C GLN A 104 13.01 18.16 -1.05
N LEU A 105 12.39 17.02 -1.29
CA LEU A 105 10.95 16.83 -1.08
C LEU A 105 10.59 16.80 0.41
N VAL A 106 11.49 16.31 1.26
CA VAL A 106 11.32 16.37 2.71
C VAL A 106 11.42 17.83 3.20
N VAL A 107 12.43 18.55 2.75
CA VAL A 107 12.65 19.94 3.16
C VAL A 107 11.50 20.84 2.74
N ASN A 108 10.96 20.65 1.54
CA ASN A 108 9.85 21.48 1.06
C ASN A 108 8.46 21.03 1.55
N GLY A 109 8.40 20.00 2.41
CA GLY A 109 7.15 19.53 3.01
C GLY A 109 6.31 18.62 2.12
N THR A 110 6.79 18.23 0.96
CA THR A 110 6.06 17.30 0.09
C THR A 110 5.99 15.91 0.71
N ILE A 111 7.07 15.49 1.36
CA ILE A 111 7.15 14.21 2.05
C ILE A 111 7.17 14.44 3.55
N ASP A 112 6.18 13.89 4.23
CA ASP A 112 6.13 13.85 5.69
C ASP A 112 6.84 12.56 6.15
N THR A 113 8.02 12.72 6.75
CA THR A 113 8.83 11.58 7.21
C THR A 113 8.18 10.76 8.33
N ASN A 114 7.19 11.31 9.00
CA ASN A 114 6.43 10.58 10.01
C ASN A 114 5.43 9.61 9.38
N LYS A 115 4.99 9.90 8.16
CA LYS A 115 4.02 9.07 7.43
C LYS A 115 4.67 8.19 6.38
N TYR A 116 5.73 8.71 5.73
CA TYR A 116 6.32 8.05 4.57
C TYR A 116 7.80 7.82 4.79
N LYS A 117 8.18 6.57 4.83
CA LYS A 117 9.58 6.16 4.86
C LYS A 117 10.17 6.28 3.46
N ARG A 118 11.49 6.28 3.40
CA ARG A 118 12.20 6.33 2.13
C ARG A 118 11.82 5.20 1.18
N GLU A 119 11.62 4.00 1.71
CA GLU A 119 11.20 2.83 0.95
C GLU A 119 9.89 3.05 0.19
N PHE A 120 9.05 3.92 0.70
CA PHE A 120 7.81 4.33 0.05
C PHE A 120 8.06 4.97 -1.32
N ILE A 121 9.21 5.62 -1.49
CA ILE A 121 9.62 6.27 -2.73
C ILE A 121 10.43 5.32 -3.60
N GLU A 122 11.16 4.40 -3.00
CA GLU A 122 11.91 3.38 -3.74
C GLU A 122 11.01 2.41 -4.48
N HIS A 123 9.80 2.20 -3.99
CA HIS A 123 8.75 1.47 -4.72
C HIS A 123 8.28 2.19 -5.99
N TYR A 124 8.82 3.31 -6.24
CA TYR A 124 8.53 4.18 -7.34
C TYR A 124 8.76 3.57 -8.73
N TYR A 125 9.76 2.68 -8.89
CA TYR A 125 9.99 1.96 -10.14
C TYR A 125 9.06 0.79 -10.37
N SER A 126 8.28 0.42 -9.39
CA SER A 126 7.21 -0.50 -9.66
C SER A 126 6.12 0.29 -10.39
N TYR A 127 5.92 -0.03 -11.63
CA TYR A 127 4.82 0.49 -12.44
C TYR A 127 3.47 0.01 -11.91
N ASP A 128 3.47 -0.76 -10.83
CA ASP A 128 2.28 -1.34 -10.27
C ASP A 128 1.56 -0.34 -9.39
N ASP A 129 0.35 0.02 -9.79
CA ASP A 129 -0.58 0.70 -8.93
C ASP A 129 -1.28 -0.35 -8.08
N TYR A 130 -1.40 -0.06 -6.78
CA TYR A 130 -2.06 -0.96 -5.85
C TYR A 130 -3.51 -0.57 -5.69
N GLU A 131 -4.39 -1.56 -5.80
CA GLU A 131 -5.80 -1.43 -5.49
C GLU A 131 -6.13 -2.25 -4.24
N TYR A 132 -7.15 -1.85 -3.52
CA TYR A 132 -7.57 -2.52 -2.30
C TYR A 132 -9.05 -2.81 -2.37
N ALA A 133 -9.41 -4.06 -2.13
CA ALA A 133 -10.78 -4.51 -2.17
C ALA A 133 -11.14 -5.24 -0.89
N VAL A 134 -12.40 -5.13 -0.48
CA VAL A 134 -12.94 -5.84 0.68
C VAL A 134 -13.77 -7.00 0.17
N TYR A 135 -13.46 -8.19 0.66
CA TYR A 135 -14.22 -9.40 0.38
C TYR A 135 -14.73 -9.99 1.67
N ASP A 136 -15.71 -10.83 1.57
CA ASP A 136 -16.27 -11.54 2.70
C ASP A 136 -16.23 -13.05 2.50
N ILE A 137 -16.05 -13.77 3.61
CA ILE A 137 -16.11 -15.22 3.64
C ILE A 137 -17.03 -15.61 4.77
N PRO A 138 -18.09 -16.40 4.49
CA PRO A 138 -18.90 -16.96 5.55
C PRO A 138 -18.06 -17.92 6.40
N PHE A 139 -18.23 -17.81 7.70
CA PHE A 139 -17.52 -18.64 8.65
C PHE A 139 -18.52 -19.37 9.52
N GLN A 140 -18.44 -20.70 9.53
CA GLN A 140 -19.15 -21.55 10.45
C GLN A 140 -18.13 -22.19 11.40
N GLY A 141 -18.10 -21.70 12.61
CA GLY A 141 -17.19 -22.22 13.63
C GLY A 141 -17.77 -23.33 14.45
#